data_fc1e01f178b83fe4af97777fb19ad866
#
_entry.id   fc1e01f178b83fe4af97777fb19ad866
#
_cell.length_a   1.000
_cell.length_b   1.000
_cell.length_c   1.000
_cell.angle_alpha   90.00
_cell.angle_beta   90.00
_cell.angle_gamma   90.00
#
_symmetry.space_group_name_H-M   'P 1'
#
loop_
_entity.id
_entity.type
_entity.pdbx_description
1 polymer ?
#
loop_
_entity_poly.entity_id
_entity_poly.type
_entity_poly.pdbx_seq_one_letter_code
_entity_poly.pdbx_strand_id
1 'polypeptide(L)'
;MRPASRKDSLVSAETAAAVKNPPKGIGAMAGAMFLMATSSIGPGFLTQTSVFTVQMGAAFAFAILLSIVVDIAIQLNVWRVLCVSGMRANELGNTVLPGLGWFLAVLVFLGGIVFNIGNIAGTGLGLNAMLGIDARIGGVIAAAIAVFIFLSKRAGIALDRLVAALGAIMILLMLYVAIVSQPPVGEALKNTVMPEEIDFFVITTLIGGTVGGYITFAGAHRLIDSGMSGSEHIKNITTTSVMGVIITGIMRVLLFLAVLGVVSTGVALSEDNTAADAFRQAAGEFGLRAFGVVLFAAGLSSVIGASYTSISFVTTQKVAPRTRNFLTVGFIAVCTLLFLLLNSAPQKLLIFAGAFNGIILPIAFAMVMWVAYRRRDLLGDSKYPTWLLVLGTLALLLEFYIGFNSFSGIMKLWA
;
A
#
# COMPACT_ATOMS: atom_id res chain seq x y z
N MET A 1 31.26 18.11 -33.50
CA MET A 1 30.79 16.91 -32.80
C MET A 1 31.83 16.52 -31.76
N ARG A 2 31.56 16.66 -30.47
CA ARG A 2 32.45 16.16 -29.38
C ARG A 2 32.14 14.67 -29.16
N PRO A 3 33.13 13.77 -29.05
CA PRO A 3 32.87 12.38 -28.77
C PRO A 3 32.31 12.25 -27.34
N ALA A 4 31.25 11.43 -27.19
CA ALA A 4 30.64 11.12 -25.90
C ALA A 4 31.69 10.56 -24.94
N SER A 5 31.70 11.03 -23.70
CA SER A 5 32.71 10.63 -22.72
C SER A 5 32.52 9.14 -22.36
N ARG A 6 33.62 8.45 -22.11
CA ARG A 6 33.66 7.03 -21.70
C ARG A 6 32.82 6.75 -20.43
N LYS A 7 32.52 7.78 -19.63
CA LYS A 7 31.61 7.71 -18.48
C LYS A 7 30.15 7.61 -18.89
N ASP A 8 29.74 8.31 -19.98
CA ASP A 8 28.35 8.28 -20.45
C ASP A 8 28.02 6.92 -21.10
N SER A 9 29.02 6.26 -21.70
CA SER A 9 28.87 4.92 -22.26
C SER A 9 28.80 3.82 -21.19
N LEU A 10 29.47 3.99 -20.05
CA LEU A 10 29.41 3.04 -18.93
C LEU A 10 28.09 3.15 -18.16
N VAL A 11 27.56 4.37 -17.96
CA VAL A 11 26.27 4.59 -17.32
C VAL A 11 25.12 4.06 -18.18
N SER A 12 25.20 4.21 -19.51
CA SER A 12 24.21 3.64 -20.44
C SER A 12 24.32 2.11 -20.52
N ALA A 13 25.51 1.53 -20.44
CA ALA A 13 25.72 0.08 -20.45
C ALA A 13 25.26 -0.60 -19.15
N GLU A 14 25.49 0.02 -17.97
CA GLU A 14 25.00 -0.50 -16.69
C GLU A 14 23.49 -0.39 -16.54
N THR A 15 22.87 0.69 -17.03
CA THR A 15 21.41 0.84 -17.07
C THR A 15 20.80 -0.14 -18.07
N ALA A 16 21.44 -0.36 -19.22
CA ALA A 16 21.03 -1.37 -20.19
C ALA A 16 21.25 -2.81 -19.67
N ALA A 17 22.28 -3.06 -18.85
CA ALA A 17 22.51 -4.36 -18.24
C ALA A 17 21.51 -4.68 -17.12
N ALA A 18 21.07 -3.67 -16.35
CA ALA A 18 19.99 -3.82 -15.36
C ALA A 18 18.61 -4.08 -16.02
N VAL A 19 18.41 -3.59 -17.24
CA VAL A 19 17.24 -3.91 -18.09
C VAL A 19 17.41 -5.25 -18.82
N LYS A 20 18.64 -5.67 -19.10
CA LYS A 20 18.95 -6.92 -19.86
C LYS A 20 18.87 -8.20 -19.03
N ASN A 21 18.97 -8.15 -17.71
CA ASN A 21 18.83 -9.32 -16.84
C ASN A 21 17.93 -8.98 -15.64
N PRO A 22 16.59 -8.93 -15.82
CA PRO A 22 15.68 -8.85 -14.69
C PRO A 22 15.87 -10.09 -13.81
N PRO A 23 15.73 -9.96 -12.47
CA PRO A 23 15.80 -11.11 -11.59
C PRO A 23 14.76 -12.14 -12.01
N LYS A 24 15.21 -13.37 -12.37
CA LYS A 24 14.34 -14.46 -12.82
C LYS A 24 13.97 -15.35 -11.64
N GLY A 25 12.82 -15.95 -11.69
CA GLY A 25 12.37 -16.95 -10.72
C GLY A 25 12.16 -16.37 -9.30
N ILE A 26 12.78 -16.98 -8.29
CA ILE A 26 12.59 -16.67 -6.86
C ILE A 26 12.87 -15.18 -6.55
N GLY A 27 13.88 -14.59 -7.18
CA GLY A 27 14.21 -13.17 -6.97
C GLY A 27 13.12 -12.21 -7.46
N ALA A 28 12.45 -12.53 -8.57
CA ALA A 28 11.32 -11.74 -9.08
C ALA A 28 10.10 -11.83 -8.18
N MET A 29 9.78 -13.04 -7.70
CA MET A 29 8.70 -13.30 -6.75
C MET A 29 8.92 -12.55 -5.44
N ALA A 30 10.10 -12.70 -4.84
CA ALA A 30 10.46 -11.99 -3.61
C ALA A 30 10.38 -10.47 -3.79
N GLY A 31 10.86 -9.95 -4.92
CA GLY A 31 10.78 -8.52 -5.24
C GLY A 31 9.34 -8.01 -5.41
N ALA A 32 8.46 -8.78 -6.03
CA ALA A 32 7.06 -8.41 -6.19
C ALA A 32 6.29 -8.46 -4.85
N MET A 33 6.52 -9.51 -4.06
CA MET A 33 5.95 -9.66 -2.73
C MET A 33 6.43 -8.55 -1.79
N PHE A 34 7.73 -8.23 -1.81
CA PHE A 34 8.30 -7.13 -1.01
C PHE A 34 7.71 -5.78 -1.42
N LEU A 35 7.61 -5.50 -2.73
CA LEU A 35 7.03 -4.26 -3.23
C LEU A 35 5.56 -4.12 -2.80
N MET A 36 4.77 -5.18 -2.90
CA MET A 36 3.39 -5.17 -2.43
C MET A 36 3.32 -4.92 -0.92
N ALA A 37 4.06 -5.70 -0.12
CA ALA A 37 4.06 -5.58 1.33
C ALA A 37 4.49 -4.18 1.79
N THR A 38 5.58 -3.63 1.25
CA THR A 38 6.07 -2.28 1.60
C THR A 38 5.16 -1.16 1.12
N SER A 39 4.42 -1.38 0.01
CA SER A 39 3.41 -0.42 -0.46
C SER A 39 2.17 -0.42 0.44
N SER A 40 1.81 -1.58 1.00
CA SER A 40 0.68 -1.72 1.92
C SER A 40 1.03 -1.28 3.34
N ILE A 41 2.23 -1.65 3.85
CA ILE A 41 2.68 -1.36 5.23
C ILE A 41 3.36 0.01 5.26
N GLY A 42 2.59 1.04 4.93
CA GLY A 42 3.01 2.44 5.04
C GLY A 42 2.43 3.13 6.27
N PRO A 43 2.61 4.45 6.37
CA PRO A 43 2.05 5.24 7.47
C PRO A 43 0.54 5.10 7.62
N GLY A 44 -0.20 5.00 6.51
CA GLY A 44 -1.64 4.79 6.49
C GLY A 44 -2.05 3.51 7.22
N PHE A 45 -1.38 2.41 6.93
CA PHE A 45 -1.61 1.11 7.57
C PHE A 45 -1.45 1.17 9.10
N LEU A 46 -0.36 1.80 9.56
CA LEU A 46 -0.05 1.90 10.99
C LEU A 46 -1.06 2.80 11.71
N THR A 47 -1.39 3.94 11.13
CA THR A 47 -2.35 4.90 11.67
C THR A 47 -3.77 4.32 11.68
N GLN A 48 -4.25 3.79 10.56
CA GLN A 48 -5.60 3.23 10.45
C GLN A 48 -5.81 2.10 11.46
N THR A 49 -4.85 1.16 11.56
CA THR A 49 -4.95 0.06 12.50
C THR A 49 -5.02 0.55 13.94
N SER A 50 -4.20 1.54 14.32
CA SER A 50 -4.18 2.06 15.68
C SER A 50 -5.43 2.87 16.03
N VAL A 51 -5.87 3.77 15.14
CA VAL A 51 -7.06 4.60 15.34
C VAL A 51 -8.32 3.74 15.44
N PHE A 52 -8.48 2.78 14.52
CA PHE A 52 -9.67 1.93 14.55
C PHE A 52 -9.66 0.92 15.70
N THR A 53 -8.48 0.56 16.21
CA THR A 53 -8.40 -0.21 17.47
C THR A 53 -8.91 0.62 18.65
N VAL A 54 -8.58 1.92 18.72
CA VAL A 54 -9.11 2.82 19.76
C VAL A 54 -10.62 2.99 19.64
N GLN A 55 -11.13 3.14 18.40
CA GLN A 55 -12.55 3.39 18.15
C GLN A 55 -13.45 2.18 18.42
N MET A 56 -13.02 0.98 18.02
CA MET A 56 -13.85 -0.23 18.01
C MET A 56 -13.41 -1.27 19.07
N GLY A 57 -12.28 -1.07 19.73
CA GLY A 57 -11.75 -2.06 20.65
C GLY A 57 -11.61 -3.44 20.02
N ALA A 58 -12.06 -4.49 20.72
CA ALA A 58 -12.00 -5.88 20.24
C ALA A 58 -12.84 -6.15 18.98
N ALA A 59 -13.93 -5.38 18.73
CA ALA A 59 -14.80 -5.52 17.57
C ALA A 59 -14.04 -5.28 16.24
N PHE A 60 -12.94 -4.53 16.26
CA PHE A 60 -12.07 -4.30 15.11
C PHE A 60 -11.47 -5.59 14.53
N ALA A 61 -11.37 -6.67 15.30
CA ALA A 61 -10.87 -7.97 14.84
C ALA A 61 -11.65 -8.52 13.64
N PHE A 62 -12.99 -8.34 13.61
CA PHE A 62 -13.82 -8.72 12.47
C PHE A 62 -13.45 -7.94 11.20
N ALA A 63 -13.29 -6.63 11.31
CA ALA A 63 -12.92 -5.79 10.17
C ALA A 63 -11.55 -6.21 9.59
N ILE A 64 -10.59 -6.58 10.45
CA ILE A 64 -9.29 -7.11 10.04
C ILE A 64 -9.46 -8.44 9.27
N LEU A 65 -10.19 -9.41 9.83
CA LEU A 65 -10.40 -10.71 9.16
C LEU A 65 -11.09 -10.52 7.81
N LEU A 66 -12.17 -9.76 7.78
CA LEU A 66 -12.93 -9.53 6.55
C LEU A 66 -12.08 -8.83 5.49
N SER A 67 -11.31 -7.80 5.87
CA SER A 67 -10.40 -7.14 4.93
C SER A 67 -9.37 -8.09 4.34
N ILE A 68 -8.75 -8.96 5.14
CA ILE A 68 -7.76 -9.95 4.66
C ILE A 68 -8.40 -10.92 3.65
N VAL A 69 -9.60 -11.42 3.94
CA VAL A 69 -10.31 -12.35 3.04
C VAL A 69 -10.63 -11.67 1.70
N VAL A 70 -11.13 -10.45 1.74
CA VAL A 70 -11.46 -9.66 0.55
C VAL A 70 -10.19 -9.30 -0.22
N ASP A 71 -9.13 -8.87 0.46
CA ASP A 71 -7.83 -8.56 -0.14
C ASP A 71 -7.25 -9.76 -0.90
N ILE A 72 -7.32 -10.97 -0.31
CA ILE A 72 -6.89 -12.21 -0.98
C ILE A 72 -7.74 -12.47 -2.23
N ALA A 73 -9.06 -12.32 -2.14
CA ALA A 73 -9.96 -12.54 -3.27
C ALA A 73 -9.66 -11.58 -4.43
N ILE A 74 -9.43 -10.30 -4.13
CA ILE A 74 -9.09 -9.27 -5.12
C ILE A 74 -7.72 -9.56 -5.72
N GLN A 75 -6.69 -9.77 -4.90
CA GLN A 75 -5.32 -9.97 -5.36
C GLN A 75 -5.18 -11.23 -6.23
N LEU A 76 -5.82 -12.32 -5.87
CA LEU A 76 -5.82 -13.55 -6.66
C LEU A 76 -6.36 -13.32 -8.07
N ASN A 77 -7.46 -12.57 -8.21
CA ASN A 77 -8.06 -12.28 -9.51
C ASN A 77 -7.25 -11.24 -10.29
N VAL A 78 -6.87 -10.13 -9.66
CA VAL A 78 -6.13 -9.03 -10.31
C VAL A 78 -4.80 -9.52 -10.83
N TRP A 79 -3.99 -10.18 -9.99
CA TRP A 79 -2.66 -10.62 -10.41
C TRP A 79 -2.73 -11.74 -11.45
N ARG A 80 -3.70 -12.66 -11.31
CA ARG A 80 -3.90 -13.69 -12.32
C ARG A 80 -4.24 -13.11 -13.68
N VAL A 81 -5.21 -12.19 -13.75
CA VAL A 81 -5.63 -11.60 -15.03
C VAL A 81 -4.51 -10.79 -15.65
N LEU A 82 -3.87 -9.90 -14.89
CA LEU A 82 -2.80 -9.04 -15.42
C LEU A 82 -1.56 -9.83 -15.83
N CYS A 83 -1.06 -10.70 -14.94
CA CYS A 83 0.18 -11.43 -15.24
C CYS A 83 -0.03 -12.48 -16.35
N VAL A 84 -1.17 -13.17 -16.39
CA VAL A 84 -1.43 -14.16 -17.44
C VAL A 84 -1.60 -13.47 -18.80
N SER A 85 -2.31 -12.33 -18.86
CA SER A 85 -2.42 -11.55 -20.09
C SER A 85 -1.11 -10.86 -20.49
N GLY A 86 -0.18 -10.70 -19.57
CA GLY A 86 1.05 -9.94 -19.78
C GLY A 86 0.83 -8.45 -19.99
N MET A 87 -0.38 -7.94 -19.70
CA MET A 87 -0.77 -6.55 -19.91
C MET A 87 -0.85 -5.79 -18.59
N ARG A 88 -0.40 -4.54 -18.63
CA ARG A 88 -0.67 -3.63 -17.50
C ARG A 88 -2.14 -3.24 -17.46
N ALA A 89 -2.63 -2.82 -16.30
CA ALA A 89 -4.06 -2.54 -16.08
C ALA A 89 -4.65 -1.51 -17.06
N ASN A 90 -3.91 -0.45 -17.40
CA ASN A 90 -4.34 0.55 -18.38
C ASN A 90 -4.38 0.00 -19.82
N GLU A 91 -3.44 -0.85 -20.20
CA GLU A 91 -3.41 -1.52 -21.50
C GLU A 91 -4.58 -2.50 -21.61
N LEU A 92 -4.78 -3.32 -20.57
CA LEU A 92 -5.89 -4.26 -20.51
C LEU A 92 -7.25 -3.54 -20.58
N GLY A 93 -7.42 -2.44 -19.85
CA GLY A 93 -8.64 -1.63 -19.89
C GLY A 93 -8.99 -1.14 -21.32
N ASN A 94 -7.99 -0.69 -22.07
CA ASN A 94 -8.19 -0.22 -23.46
C ASN A 94 -8.50 -1.36 -24.44
N THR A 95 -8.13 -2.61 -24.12
CA THR A 95 -8.53 -3.77 -24.93
C THR A 95 -9.97 -4.22 -24.66
N VAL A 96 -10.50 -3.90 -23.46
CA VAL A 96 -11.91 -4.17 -23.09
C VAL A 96 -12.85 -3.13 -23.69
N LEU A 97 -12.53 -1.86 -23.48
CA LEU A 97 -13.29 -0.74 -24.04
C LEU A 97 -12.30 0.42 -24.32
N PRO A 98 -12.29 0.96 -25.56
CA PRO A 98 -11.45 2.11 -25.88
C PRO A 98 -11.70 3.27 -24.91
N GLY A 99 -10.64 3.78 -24.28
CA GLY A 99 -10.69 4.85 -23.30
C GLY A 99 -10.83 4.38 -21.82
N LEU A 100 -11.28 3.16 -21.55
CA LEU A 100 -11.39 2.64 -20.18
C LEU A 100 -10.05 2.60 -19.44
N GLY A 101 -8.98 2.22 -20.15
CA GLY A 101 -7.64 2.21 -19.57
C GLY A 101 -7.15 3.60 -19.15
N TRP A 102 -7.50 4.65 -19.91
CA TRP A 102 -7.20 6.03 -19.53
C TRP A 102 -8.04 6.50 -18.35
N PHE A 103 -9.31 6.14 -18.31
CA PHE A 103 -10.19 6.42 -17.17
C PHE A 103 -9.63 5.81 -15.88
N LEU A 104 -9.23 4.53 -15.94
CA LEU A 104 -8.60 3.85 -14.80
C LEU A 104 -7.27 4.48 -14.42
N ALA A 105 -6.45 4.89 -15.41
CA ALA A 105 -5.19 5.56 -15.15
C ALA A 105 -5.41 6.88 -14.40
N VAL A 106 -6.44 7.66 -14.75
CA VAL A 106 -6.81 8.89 -14.04
C VAL A 106 -7.26 8.58 -12.61
N LEU A 107 -8.12 7.58 -12.41
CA LEU A 107 -8.58 7.19 -11.06
C LEU A 107 -7.42 6.74 -10.18
N VAL A 108 -6.54 5.88 -10.69
CA VAL A 108 -5.36 5.41 -9.95
C VAL A 108 -4.38 6.54 -9.66
N PHE A 109 -4.23 7.48 -10.60
CA PHE A 109 -3.39 8.67 -10.42
C PHE A 109 -3.93 9.58 -9.32
N LEU A 110 -5.25 9.84 -9.32
CA LEU A 110 -5.91 10.62 -8.26
C LEU A 110 -5.78 9.91 -6.90
N GLY A 111 -6.04 8.60 -6.86
CA GLY A 111 -5.82 7.79 -5.67
C GLY A 111 -4.37 7.85 -5.18
N GLY A 112 -3.42 7.85 -6.12
CA GLY A 112 -2.00 8.01 -5.85
C GLY A 112 -1.63 9.37 -5.26
N ILE A 113 -2.25 10.46 -5.74
CA ILE A 113 -2.09 11.80 -5.15
C ILE A 113 -2.54 11.78 -3.69
N VAL A 114 -3.77 11.34 -3.44
CA VAL A 114 -4.35 11.30 -2.09
C VAL A 114 -3.51 10.42 -1.16
N PHE A 115 -3.07 9.26 -1.64
CA PHE A 115 -2.20 8.35 -0.88
C PHE A 115 -0.84 8.98 -0.57
N ASN A 116 -0.26 9.69 -1.53
CA ASN A 116 1.06 10.28 -1.35
C ASN A 116 1.04 11.52 -0.45
N ILE A 117 -0.04 12.29 -0.45
CA ILE A 117 -0.29 13.34 0.55
C ILE A 117 -0.30 12.72 1.95
N GLY A 118 -1.03 11.61 2.16
CA GLY A 118 -1.03 10.86 3.40
C GLY A 118 0.35 10.33 3.78
N ASN A 119 1.09 9.75 2.84
CA ASN A 119 2.45 9.24 3.08
C ASN A 119 3.42 10.35 3.53
N ILE A 120 3.38 11.53 2.91
CA ILE A 120 4.18 12.69 3.31
C ILE A 120 3.79 13.12 4.73
N ALA A 121 2.49 13.22 5.03
CA ALA A 121 1.98 13.55 6.34
C ALA A 121 2.44 12.54 7.41
N GLY A 122 2.31 11.24 7.11
CA GLY A 122 2.72 10.17 8.03
C GLY A 122 4.23 10.07 8.22
N THR A 123 5.02 10.37 7.19
CA THR A 123 6.48 10.45 7.33
C THR A 123 6.87 11.61 8.27
N GLY A 124 6.12 12.71 8.21
CA GLY A 124 6.23 13.82 9.15
C GLY A 124 5.91 13.41 10.59
N LEU A 125 4.85 12.59 10.80
CA LEU A 125 4.56 12.00 12.12
C LEU A 125 5.70 11.10 12.62
N GLY A 126 6.38 10.38 11.72
CA GLY A 126 7.56 9.60 12.05
C GLY A 126 8.71 10.47 12.57
N LEU A 127 9.03 11.58 11.89
CA LEU A 127 10.02 12.56 12.36
C LEU A 127 9.60 13.22 13.67
N ASN A 128 8.31 13.49 13.86
CA ASN A 128 7.79 14.02 15.11
C ASN A 128 8.02 13.03 16.25
N ALA A 129 7.63 11.77 16.11
CA ALA A 129 7.86 10.75 17.13
C ALA A 129 9.35 10.48 17.39
N MET A 130 10.20 10.54 16.34
CA MET A 130 11.62 10.28 16.45
C MET A 130 12.42 11.43 17.08
N LEU A 131 12.15 12.67 16.68
CA LEU A 131 12.98 13.85 16.98
C LEU A 131 12.21 15.01 17.63
N GLY A 132 10.88 14.93 17.75
CA GLY A 132 10.05 16.02 18.26
C GLY A 132 9.85 17.18 17.26
N ILE A 133 10.22 17.00 15.99
CA ILE A 133 10.01 18.01 14.94
C ILE A 133 8.52 18.12 14.62
N ASP A 134 8.01 19.32 14.40
CA ASP A 134 6.63 19.52 13.94
C ASP A 134 6.32 18.65 12.72
N ALA A 135 5.18 17.95 12.73
CA ALA A 135 4.85 16.95 11.72
C ALA A 135 4.73 17.54 10.30
N ARG A 136 4.35 18.83 10.15
CA ARG A 136 4.27 19.49 8.84
C ARG A 136 5.66 19.81 8.31
N ILE A 137 6.52 20.35 9.16
CA ILE A 137 7.92 20.61 8.82
C ILE A 137 8.61 19.28 8.50
N GLY A 138 8.36 18.26 9.33
CA GLY A 138 8.83 16.88 9.11
C GLY A 138 8.41 16.30 7.77
N GLY A 139 7.17 16.52 7.33
CA GLY A 139 6.65 16.09 6.02
C GLY A 139 7.40 16.74 4.86
N VAL A 140 7.67 18.04 4.93
CA VAL A 140 8.46 18.76 3.89
C VAL A 140 9.90 18.24 3.83
N ILE A 141 10.55 18.08 4.99
CA ILE A 141 11.90 17.51 5.08
C ILE A 141 11.93 16.10 4.47
N ALA A 142 10.95 15.27 4.83
CA ALA A 142 10.83 13.92 4.32
C ALA A 142 10.63 13.87 2.80
N ALA A 143 9.80 14.77 2.25
CA ALA A 143 9.60 14.88 0.80
C ALA A 143 10.91 15.27 0.08
N ALA A 144 11.69 16.20 0.62
CA ALA A 144 13.00 16.56 0.08
C ALA A 144 13.97 15.37 0.11
N ILE A 145 14.01 14.63 1.22
CA ILE A 145 14.82 13.42 1.36
C ILE A 145 14.36 12.34 0.36
N ALA A 146 13.04 12.15 0.20
CA ALA A 146 12.48 11.18 -0.76
C ALA A 146 12.89 11.52 -2.20
N VAL A 147 12.85 12.79 -2.60
CA VAL A 147 13.35 13.25 -3.92
C VAL A 147 14.84 12.94 -4.07
N PHE A 148 15.67 13.24 -3.07
CA PHE A 148 17.09 12.94 -3.11
C PHE A 148 17.36 11.44 -3.27
N ILE A 149 16.68 10.60 -2.47
CA ILE A 149 16.80 9.14 -2.53
C ILE A 149 16.35 8.62 -3.90
N PHE A 150 15.20 9.11 -4.40
CA PHE A 150 14.66 8.72 -5.69
C PHE A 150 15.63 9.00 -6.85
N LEU A 151 16.31 10.15 -6.83
CA LEU A 151 17.29 10.52 -7.85
C LEU A 151 18.62 9.75 -7.71
N SER A 152 18.87 9.15 -6.54
CA SER A 152 20.10 8.39 -6.25
C SER A 152 19.83 6.88 -6.23
N LYS A 153 20.24 6.16 -7.28
CA LYS A 153 20.08 4.70 -7.35
C LYS A 153 20.69 3.96 -6.14
N ARG A 154 21.83 4.41 -5.65
CA ARG A 154 22.51 3.81 -4.49
C ARG A 154 21.71 4.04 -3.20
N ALA A 155 21.19 5.25 -3.01
CA ALA A 155 20.36 5.57 -1.85
C ALA A 155 19.03 4.80 -1.86
N GLY A 156 18.41 4.58 -3.03
CA GLY A 156 17.20 3.76 -3.16
C GLY A 156 17.43 2.31 -2.71
N ILE A 157 18.52 1.67 -3.17
CA ILE A 157 18.87 0.30 -2.75
C ILE A 157 19.16 0.23 -1.24
N ALA A 158 19.84 1.25 -0.71
CA ALA A 158 20.12 1.33 0.73
C ALA A 158 18.81 1.49 1.53
N LEU A 159 17.87 2.32 1.07
CA LEU A 159 16.55 2.48 1.68
C LEU A 159 15.77 1.16 1.68
N ASP A 160 15.71 0.43 0.57
CA ASP A 160 15.00 -0.85 0.51
C ASP A 160 15.54 -1.86 1.54
N ARG A 161 16.87 -1.93 1.69
CA ARG A 161 17.50 -2.78 2.71
C ARG A 161 17.20 -2.32 4.13
N LEU A 162 17.24 -1.01 4.37
CA LEU A 162 16.92 -0.41 5.66
C LEU A 162 15.45 -0.69 6.02
N VAL A 163 14.51 -0.47 5.10
CA VAL A 163 13.08 -0.72 5.32
C VAL A 163 12.82 -2.20 5.62
N ALA A 164 13.49 -3.12 4.92
CA ALA A 164 13.37 -4.54 5.21
C ALA A 164 13.87 -4.90 6.63
N ALA A 165 15.02 -4.34 7.03
CA ALA A 165 15.56 -4.56 8.38
C ALA A 165 14.65 -3.94 9.46
N LEU A 166 14.19 -2.71 9.24
CA LEU A 166 13.28 -2.02 10.16
C LEU A 166 11.91 -2.68 10.21
N GLY A 167 11.44 -3.29 9.11
CA GLY A 167 10.22 -4.11 9.11
C GLY A 167 10.33 -5.30 10.05
N ALA A 168 11.48 -5.99 10.08
CA ALA A 168 11.72 -7.07 11.05
C ALA A 168 11.76 -6.53 12.50
N ILE A 169 12.41 -5.40 12.73
CA ILE A 169 12.43 -4.74 14.05
C ILE A 169 11.02 -4.34 14.46
N MET A 170 10.20 -3.83 13.53
CA MET A 170 8.80 -3.48 13.81
C MET A 170 7.99 -4.69 14.26
N ILE A 171 8.13 -5.84 13.61
CA ILE A 171 7.46 -7.07 14.03
C ILE A 171 7.83 -7.43 15.47
N LEU A 172 9.12 -7.37 15.80
CA LEU A 172 9.60 -7.65 17.16
C LEU A 172 9.08 -6.63 18.18
N LEU A 173 9.05 -5.35 17.81
CA LEU A 173 8.53 -4.29 18.66
C LEU A 173 7.01 -4.44 18.90
N MET A 174 6.24 -4.73 17.85
CA MET A 174 4.80 -5.01 17.97
C MET A 174 4.55 -6.23 18.86
N LEU A 175 5.31 -7.31 18.66
CA LEU A 175 5.21 -8.51 19.48
C LEU A 175 5.54 -8.23 20.94
N TYR A 176 6.61 -7.48 21.20
CA TYR A 176 6.98 -7.05 22.56
C TYR A 176 5.85 -6.25 23.21
N VAL A 177 5.31 -5.24 22.52
CA VAL A 177 4.21 -4.42 23.05
C VAL A 177 2.96 -5.28 23.28
N ALA A 178 2.60 -6.17 22.35
CA ALA A 178 1.46 -7.06 22.52
C ALA A 178 1.62 -7.99 23.75
N ILE A 179 2.82 -8.48 24.04
CA ILE A 179 3.07 -9.32 25.22
C ILE A 179 2.99 -8.50 26.51
N VAL A 180 3.61 -7.33 26.54
CA VAL A 180 3.68 -6.48 27.75
C VAL A 180 2.33 -5.85 28.08
N SER A 181 1.55 -5.45 27.07
CA SER A 181 0.24 -4.82 27.27
C SER A 181 -0.89 -5.81 27.59
N GLN A 182 -0.64 -7.12 27.49
CA GLN A 182 -1.60 -8.19 27.84
C GLN A 182 -3.00 -7.97 27.24
N PRO A 183 -3.15 -7.92 25.90
CA PRO A 183 -4.42 -7.67 25.25
C PRO A 183 -5.47 -8.74 25.64
N PRO A 184 -6.77 -8.41 25.65
CA PRO A 184 -7.85 -9.35 25.88
C PRO A 184 -8.05 -10.25 24.63
N VAL A 185 -7.12 -11.20 24.41
CA VAL A 185 -7.07 -12.06 23.21
C VAL A 185 -8.36 -12.88 23.07
N GLY A 186 -8.94 -13.37 24.17
CA GLY A 186 -10.20 -14.13 24.16
C GLY A 186 -11.37 -13.31 23.60
N GLU A 187 -11.45 -12.04 23.96
CA GLU A 187 -12.46 -11.11 23.46
C GLU A 187 -12.23 -10.76 21.99
N ALA A 188 -10.97 -10.53 21.60
CA ALA A 188 -10.61 -10.30 20.21
C ALA A 188 -10.96 -11.51 19.32
N LEU A 189 -10.68 -12.75 19.76
CA LEU A 189 -11.06 -13.96 19.04
C LEU A 189 -12.57 -14.14 18.93
N LYS A 190 -13.34 -13.87 19.99
CA LYS A 190 -14.82 -13.89 19.95
C LYS A 190 -15.32 -12.89 18.91
N ASN A 191 -14.83 -11.66 18.95
CA ASN A 191 -15.23 -10.58 18.04
C ASN A 191 -14.77 -10.82 16.59
N THR A 192 -13.79 -11.69 16.35
CA THR A 192 -13.39 -12.05 14.97
C THR A 192 -14.52 -12.74 14.19
N VAL A 193 -15.40 -13.50 14.87
CA VAL A 193 -16.53 -14.26 14.26
C VAL A 193 -17.88 -13.68 14.66
N MET A 194 -17.99 -13.11 15.85
CA MET A 194 -19.23 -12.54 16.40
C MET A 194 -18.95 -11.11 16.89
N PRO A 195 -18.79 -10.15 15.94
CA PRO A 195 -18.47 -8.77 16.30
C PRO A 195 -19.65 -8.11 17.02
N GLU A 196 -19.35 -7.31 18.03
CA GLU A 196 -20.34 -6.50 18.73
C GLU A 196 -20.78 -5.29 17.90
N GLU A 197 -19.89 -4.85 16.98
CA GLU A 197 -20.14 -3.75 16.06
C GLU A 197 -19.50 -4.02 14.69
N ILE A 198 -20.15 -3.57 13.61
CA ILE A 198 -19.61 -3.61 12.25
C ILE A 198 -19.64 -2.19 11.67
N ASP A 199 -18.45 -1.67 11.37
CA ASP A 199 -18.29 -0.37 10.71
C ASP A 199 -17.80 -0.55 9.26
N PHE A 200 -18.66 -0.24 8.30
CA PHE A 200 -18.33 -0.36 6.87
C PHE A 200 -17.27 0.65 6.42
N PHE A 201 -17.24 1.84 7.02
CA PHE A 201 -16.20 2.84 6.73
C PHE A 201 -14.82 2.32 7.12
N VAL A 202 -14.72 1.70 8.30
CA VAL A 202 -13.48 1.06 8.77
C VAL A 202 -13.04 -0.03 7.80
N ILE A 203 -13.94 -0.95 7.43
CA ILE A 203 -13.61 -2.06 6.50
C ILE A 203 -13.14 -1.53 5.15
N THR A 204 -13.87 -0.59 4.54
CA THR A 204 -13.49 0.04 3.27
C THR A 204 -12.12 0.71 3.36
N THR A 205 -11.86 1.42 4.47
CA THR A 205 -10.60 2.12 4.70
C THR A 205 -9.43 1.13 4.82
N LEU A 206 -9.63 -0.01 5.48
CA LEU A 206 -8.61 -1.07 5.59
C LEU A 206 -8.28 -1.67 4.23
N ILE A 207 -9.29 -2.06 3.46
CA ILE A 207 -9.10 -2.65 2.12
C ILE A 207 -8.43 -1.64 1.20
N GLY A 208 -8.92 -0.39 1.20
CA GLY A 208 -8.31 0.68 0.41
C GLY A 208 -6.87 1.00 0.81
N GLY A 209 -6.54 0.88 2.10
CA GLY A 209 -5.19 1.05 2.62
C GLY A 209 -4.24 -0.12 2.34
N THR A 210 -4.76 -1.30 2.00
CA THR A 210 -3.97 -2.53 1.78
C THR A 210 -3.84 -2.89 0.31
N VAL A 211 -4.95 -2.89 -0.43
CA VAL A 211 -4.98 -3.27 -1.85
C VAL A 211 -5.63 -2.20 -2.75
N GLY A 212 -6.00 -1.04 -2.20
CA GLY A 212 -6.63 0.04 -2.96
C GLY A 212 -5.67 0.80 -3.86
N GLY A 213 -6.24 1.55 -4.79
CA GLY A 213 -5.52 2.44 -5.68
C GLY A 213 -4.41 1.74 -6.48
N TYR A 214 -3.20 2.25 -6.38
CA TYR A 214 -2.04 1.71 -7.10
C TYR A 214 -1.49 0.41 -6.51
N ILE A 215 -1.77 0.10 -5.23
CA ILE A 215 -1.12 -0.99 -4.47
C ILE A 215 -1.44 -2.35 -5.10
N THR A 216 -2.71 -2.58 -5.44
CA THR A 216 -3.15 -3.86 -6.03
C THR A 216 -2.42 -4.20 -7.34
N PHE A 217 -1.97 -3.18 -8.07
CA PHE A 217 -1.30 -3.35 -9.36
C PHE A 217 0.21 -3.40 -9.26
N ALA A 218 0.80 -2.80 -8.21
CA ALA A 218 2.25 -2.60 -8.11
C ALA A 218 3.05 -3.90 -8.23
N GLY A 219 2.66 -4.94 -7.49
CA GLY A 219 3.33 -6.24 -7.53
C GLY A 219 3.09 -6.99 -8.84
N ALA A 220 1.87 -6.94 -9.41
CA ALA A 220 1.58 -7.56 -10.71
C ALA A 220 2.41 -6.93 -11.83
N HIS A 221 2.49 -5.59 -11.88
CA HIS A 221 3.32 -4.88 -12.86
C HIS A 221 4.81 -5.24 -12.69
N ARG A 222 5.27 -5.41 -11.44
CA ARG A 222 6.65 -5.86 -11.17
C ARG A 222 6.92 -7.26 -11.72
N LEU A 223 5.98 -8.20 -11.59
CA LEU A 223 6.10 -9.54 -12.17
C LEU A 223 6.14 -9.48 -13.70
N ILE A 224 5.24 -8.73 -14.32
CA ILE A 224 5.21 -8.52 -15.78
C ILE A 224 6.55 -7.95 -16.27
N ASP A 225 7.05 -6.89 -15.61
CA ASP A 225 8.32 -6.24 -15.98
C ASP A 225 9.54 -7.17 -15.79
N SER A 226 9.44 -8.18 -14.91
CA SER A 226 10.48 -9.20 -14.73
C SER A 226 10.35 -10.40 -15.68
N GLY A 227 9.36 -10.38 -16.59
CA GLY A 227 9.09 -11.46 -17.53
C GLY A 227 8.37 -12.67 -16.93
N MET A 228 7.82 -12.56 -15.71
CA MET A 228 6.99 -13.59 -15.09
C MET A 228 5.52 -13.36 -15.47
N SER A 229 5.20 -13.57 -16.73
CA SER A 229 3.86 -13.47 -17.30
C SER A 229 3.52 -14.75 -18.05
N GLY A 230 2.22 -14.96 -18.31
CA GLY A 230 1.75 -16.16 -18.99
C GLY A 230 1.22 -17.25 -18.07
N SER A 231 0.53 -18.22 -18.64
CA SER A 231 -0.16 -19.30 -17.93
C SER A 231 0.79 -20.27 -17.21
N GLU A 232 2.03 -20.40 -17.68
CA GLU A 232 3.08 -21.24 -17.11
C GLU A 232 3.52 -20.77 -15.71
N HIS A 233 3.32 -19.49 -15.39
CA HIS A 233 3.71 -18.89 -14.11
C HIS A 233 2.56 -18.79 -13.09
N ILE A 234 1.36 -19.30 -13.37
CA ILE A 234 0.16 -19.16 -12.53
C ILE A 234 0.41 -19.57 -11.06
N LYS A 235 1.13 -20.67 -10.81
CA LYS A 235 1.44 -21.11 -9.45
C LYS A 235 2.25 -20.06 -8.69
N ASN A 236 3.27 -19.51 -9.34
CA ASN A 236 4.15 -18.53 -8.75
C ASN A 236 3.41 -17.19 -8.50
N ILE A 237 2.61 -16.75 -9.48
CA ILE A 237 1.76 -15.56 -9.39
C ILE A 237 0.81 -15.68 -8.19
N THR A 238 0.09 -16.81 -8.10
CA THR A 238 -0.87 -17.09 -7.02
C THR A 238 -0.18 -17.09 -5.65
N THR A 239 0.93 -17.81 -5.50
CA THR A 239 1.66 -17.88 -4.24
C THR A 239 2.16 -16.49 -3.82
N THR A 240 2.74 -15.73 -4.74
CA THR A 240 3.30 -14.41 -4.45
C THR A 240 2.23 -13.41 -4.03
N SER A 241 1.07 -13.42 -4.71
CA SER A 241 -0.04 -12.51 -4.38
C SER A 241 -0.64 -12.79 -3.00
N VAL A 242 -0.88 -14.07 -2.68
CA VAL A 242 -1.45 -14.46 -1.38
C VAL A 242 -0.47 -14.22 -0.24
N MET A 243 0.81 -14.57 -0.41
CA MET A 243 1.82 -14.35 0.62
C MET A 243 2.01 -12.88 0.96
N GLY A 244 1.92 -11.98 -0.02
CA GLY A 244 1.95 -10.54 0.22
C GLY A 244 0.83 -10.10 1.18
N VAL A 245 -0.42 -10.54 0.93
CA VAL A 245 -1.57 -10.21 1.79
C VAL A 245 -1.45 -10.85 3.17
N ILE A 246 -0.98 -12.11 3.26
CA ILE A 246 -0.81 -12.79 4.55
C ILE A 246 0.21 -12.07 5.43
N ILE A 247 1.34 -11.63 4.87
CA ILE A 247 2.36 -10.88 5.63
C ILE A 247 1.76 -9.57 6.18
N THR A 248 1.05 -8.82 5.34
CA THR A 248 0.39 -7.59 5.80
C THR A 248 -0.68 -7.86 6.84
N GLY A 249 -1.45 -8.94 6.68
CA GLY A 249 -2.47 -9.38 7.64
C GLY A 249 -1.87 -9.73 9.01
N ILE A 250 -0.78 -10.50 9.04
CA ILE A 250 -0.07 -10.84 10.29
C ILE A 250 0.41 -9.57 10.99
N MET A 251 1.03 -8.65 10.25
CA MET A 251 1.48 -7.38 10.84
C MET A 251 0.32 -6.55 11.39
N ARG A 252 -0.83 -6.54 10.71
CA ARG A 252 -2.02 -5.84 11.20
C ARG A 252 -2.57 -6.45 12.48
N VAL A 253 -2.63 -7.78 12.56
CA VAL A 253 -3.06 -8.48 13.78
C VAL A 253 -2.11 -8.19 14.96
N LEU A 254 -0.79 -8.22 14.72
CA LEU A 254 0.19 -7.89 15.76
C LEU A 254 0.06 -6.46 16.26
N LEU A 255 -0.10 -5.49 15.35
CA LEU A 255 -0.29 -4.08 15.70
C LEU A 255 -1.63 -3.88 16.43
N PHE A 256 -2.70 -4.51 15.95
CA PHE A 256 -4.00 -4.49 16.61
C PHE A 256 -3.90 -4.98 18.05
N LEU A 257 -3.30 -6.15 18.27
CA LEU A 257 -3.15 -6.70 19.63
C LEU A 257 -2.27 -5.81 20.51
N ALA A 258 -1.19 -5.25 19.97
CA ALA A 258 -0.33 -4.32 20.68
C ALA A 258 -1.10 -3.08 21.17
N VAL A 259 -1.88 -2.46 20.28
CA VAL A 259 -2.68 -1.27 20.63
C VAL A 259 -3.88 -1.64 21.51
N LEU A 260 -4.57 -2.74 21.22
CA LEU A 260 -5.71 -3.21 22.01
C LEU A 260 -5.32 -3.45 23.48
N GLY A 261 -4.15 -4.04 23.72
CA GLY A 261 -3.65 -4.23 25.08
C GLY A 261 -3.46 -2.92 25.82
N VAL A 262 -2.89 -1.89 25.16
CA VAL A 262 -2.73 -0.56 25.77
C VAL A 262 -4.08 0.10 26.03
N VAL A 263 -5.00 0.08 25.06
CA VAL A 263 -6.33 0.69 25.17
C VAL A 263 -7.17 0.01 26.28
N SER A 264 -7.05 -1.30 26.43
CA SER A 264 -7.78 -2.07 27.45
C SER A 264 -7.39 -1.70 28.90
N THR A 265 -6.25 -1.02 29.09
CA THR A 265 -5.87 -0.49 30.41
C THR A 265 -6.62 0.80 30.80
N GLY A 266 -7.46 1.34 29.91
CA GLY A 266 -8.19 2.59 30.11
C GLY A 266 -7.39 3.86 29.80
N VAL A 267 -6.19 3.75 29.24
CA VAL A 267 -5.36 4.90 28.87
C VAL A 267 -5.92 5.55 27.61
N ALA A 268 -6.17 6.86 27.65
CA ALA A 268 -6.51 7.65 26.47
C ALA A 268 -5.24 7.92 25.66
N LEU A 269 -5.27 7.55 24.38
CA LEU A 269 -4.19 7.81 23.44
C LEU A 269 -4.37 9.15 22.73
N SER A 270 -3.26 9.78 22.38
CA SER A 270 -3.24 11.04 21.64
C SER A 270 -3.87 10.90 20.26
N GLU A 271 -4.73 11.85 19.89
CA GLU A 271 -5.33 11.94 18.57
C GLU A 271 -4.35 12.46 17.49
N ASP A 272 -3.24 13.07 17.87
CA ASP A 272 -2.25 13.57 16.92
C ASP A 272 -1.44 12.45 16.26
N ASN A 273 -1.06 11.43 17.06
CA ASN A 273 -0.31 10.26 16.59
C ASN A 273 -0.60 9.04 17.49
N THR A 274 -1.80 8.49 17.35
CA THR A 274 -2.32 7.39 18.18
C THR A 274 -1.37 6.18 18.20
N ALA A 275 -0.80 5.82 17.05
CA ALA A 275 0.13 4.70 16.96
C ALA A 275 1.40 4.94 17.81
N ALA A 276 2.05 6.08 17.64
CA ALA A 276 3.28 6.40 18.37
C ALA A 276 3.03 6.49 19.87
N ASP A 277 1.88 7.05 20.30
CA ASP A 277 1.53 7.15 21.70
C ASP A 277 1.26 5.77 22.34
N ALA A 278 0.63 4.84 21.61
CA ALA A 278 0.47 3.47 22.08
C ALA A 278 1.83 2.80 22.41
N PHE A 279 2.82 2.97 21.52
CA PHE A 279 4.17 2.45 21.77
C PHE A 279 4.90 3.18 22.91
N ARG A 280 4.64 4.48 23.08
CA ARG A 280 5.14 5.24 24.22
C ARG A 280 4.55 4.73 25.54
N GLN A 281 3.26 4.48 25.62
CA GLN A 281 2.61 3.97 26.82
C GLN A 281 3.13 2.58 27.21
N ALA A 282 3.39 1.70 26.22
CA ALA A 282 3.84 0.35 26.50
C ALA A 282 5.36 0.21 26.74
N ALA A 283 6.19 1.02 26.08
CA ALA A 283 7.65 0.88 26.06
C ALA A 283 8.40 2.21 26.34
N GLY A 284 7.71 3.22 26.87
CA GLY A 284 8.27 4.53 27.21
C GLY A 284 8.84 5.28 26.01
N GLU A 285 9.77 6.21 26.28
CA GLU A 285 10.43 7.02 25.24
C GLU A 285 11.19 6.16 24.22
N PHE A 286 11.72 5.01 24.61
CA PHE A 286 12.36 4.07 23.68
C PHE A 286 11.35 3.56 22.64
N GLY A 287 10.16 3.13 23.08
CA GLY A 287 9.08 2.67 22.19
C GLY A 287 8.64 3.76 21.21
N LEU A 288 8.45 4.99 21.70
CA LEU A 288 8.12 6.15 20.87
C LEU A 288 9.17 6.39 19.77
N ARG A 289 10.45 6.46 20.15
CA ARG A 289 11.54 6.75 19.21
C ARG A 289 11.76 5.64 18.20
N ALA A 290 11.75 4.39 18.67
CA ALA A 290 11.89 3.21 17.81
C ALA A 290 10.74 3.15 16.79
N PHE A 291 9.49 3.34 17.22
CA PHE A 291 8.34 3.43 16.33
C PHE A 291 8.48 4.57 15.32
N GLY A 292 8.93 5.75 15.77
CA GLY A 292 9.16 6.92 14.92
C GLY A 292 10.16 6.65 13.79
N VAL A 293 11.27 5.96 14.07
CA VAL A 293 12.27 5.55 13.06
C VAL A 293 11.65 4.65 12.01
N VAL A 294 10.87 3.65 12.44
CA VAL A 294 10.19 2.73 11.52
C VAL A 294 9.15 3.45 10.67
N LEU A 295 8.31 4.27 11.30
CA LEU A 295 7.27 5.05 10.60
C LEU A 295 7.89 5.99 9.56
N PHE A 296 8.99 6.66 9.90
CA PHE A 296 9.74 7.53 8.99
C PHE A 296 10.29 6.78 7.78
N ALA A 297 10.98 5.66 8.01
CA ALA A 297 11.58 4.87 6.94
C ALA A 297 10.51 4.22 6.02
N ALA A 298 9.45 3.65 6.60
CA ALA A 298 8.31 3.12 5.85
C ALA A 298 7.62 4.22 5.03
N GLY A 299 7.45 5.41 5.61
CA GLY A 299 6.90 6.57 4.94
C GLY A 299 7.73 7.02 3.74
N LEU A 300 9.05 7.13 3.88
CA LEU A 300 9.94 7.47 2.77
C LEU A 300 9.82 6.48 1.62
N SER A 301 9.83 5.17 1.93
CA SER A 301 9.65 4.13 0.92
C SER A 301 8.29 4.25 0.23
N SER A 302 7.22 4.51 1.00
CA SER A 302 5.87 4.68 0.47
C SER A 302 5.73 5.94 -0.40
N VAL A 303 6.33 7.07 -0.03
CA VAL A 303 6.34 8.30 -0.85
C VAL A 303 6.99 8.02 -2.21
N ILE A 304 8.14 7.35 -2.21
CA ILE A 304 8.87 7.03 -3.45
C ILE A 304 8.09 6.02 -4.30
N GLY A 305 7.62 4.94 -3.68
CA GLY A 305 6.89 3.86 -4.36
C GLY A 305 5.57 4.33 -4.97
N ALA A 306 4.76 5.08 -4.21
CA ALA A 306 3.50 5.65 -4.68
C ALA A 306 3.71 6.63 -5.84
N SER A 307 4.70 7.51 -5.74
CA SER A 307 5.02 8.48 -6.79
C SER A 307 5.45 7.80 -8.08
N TYR A 308 6.38 6.85 -7.99
CA TYR A 308 6.86 6.11 -9.15
C TYR A 308 5.73 5.32 -9.83
N THR A 309 4.92 4.62 -9.03
CA THR A 309 3.83 3.80 -9.56
C THR A 309 2.74 4.67 -10.19
N SER A 310 2.31 5.76 -9.55
CA SER A 310 1.31 6.69 -10.08
C SER A 310 1.74 7.29 -11.42
N ILE A 311 2.99 7.71 -11.55
CA ILE A 311 3.54 8.22 -12.81
C ILE A 311 3.64 7.11 -13.87
N SER A 312 3.91 5.87 -13.48
CA SER A 312 3.98 4.74 -14.43
C SER A 312 2.63 4.40 -15.07
N PHE A 313 1.51 4.74 -14.42
CA PHE A 313 0.16 4.57 -14.97
C PHE A 313 -0.20 5.59 -16.05
N VAL A 314 0.30 6.82 -15.92
CA VAL A 314 0.03 7.91 -16.88
C VAL A 314 1.11 8.07 -17.94
N THR A 315 2.19 7.27 -17.85
CA THR A 315 3.28 7.28 -18.83
C THR A 315 3.41 5.92 -19.52
N THR A 316 3.77 5.94 -20.80
CA THR A 316 4.07 4.72 -21.57
C THR A 316 5.54 4.31 -21.39
N GLN A 317 5.88 3.07 -21.74
CA GLN A 317 7.27 2.58 -21.74
C GLN A 317 8.18 3.37 -22.71
N LYS A 318 7.60 4.09 -23.68
CA LYS A 318 8.34 4.93 -24.65
C LYS A 318 8.87 6.23 -24.07
N VAL A 319 8.37 6.63 -22.90
CA VAL A 319 8.81 7.87 -22.21
C VAL A 319 10.24 7.69 -21.69
N ALA A 320 11.13 8.61 -22.06
CA ALA A 320 12.52 8.59 -21.64
C ALA A 320 12.66 8.54 -20.10
N PRO A 321 13.61 7.76 -19.54
CA PRO A 321 13.79 7.65 -18.09
C PRO A 321 13.97 8.99 -17.39
N ARG A 322 14.70 9.92 -18.02
CA ARG A 322 14.90 11.27 -17.48
C ARG A 322 13.59 12.05 -17.33
N THR A 323 12.71 11.98 -18.32
CA THR A 323 11.41 12.63 -18.29
C THR A 323 10.52 12.01 -17.21
N ARG A 324 10.53 10.69 -17.08
CA ARG A 324 9.78 9.99 -16.03
C ARG A 324 10.26 10.38 -14.64
N ASN A 325 11.58 10.48 -14.44
CA ASN A 325 12.14 10.94 -13.18
C ASN A 325 11.72 12.36 -12.85
N PHE A 326 11.74 13.25 -13.83
CA PHE A 326 11.31 14.64 -13.64
C PHE A 326 9.81 14.73 -13.28
N LEU A 327 8.95 13.94 -13.95
CA LEU A 327 7.54 13.86 -13.63
C LEU A 327 7.29 13.31 -12.21
N THR A 328 8.09 12.31 -11.78
CA THR A 328 7.97 11.75 -10.43
C THR A 328 8.37 12.77 -9.37
N VAL A 329 9.45 13.52 -9.57
CA VAL A 329 9.85 14.61 -8.67
C VAL A 329 8.77 15.70 -8.64
N GLY A 330 8.24 16.08 -9.80
CA GLY A 330 7.14 17.04 -9.89
C GLY A 330 5.88 16.54 -9.14
N PHE A 331 5.58 15.25 -9.24
CA PHE A 331 4.47 14.64 -8.51
C PHE A 331 4.66 14.73 -6.99
N ILE A 332 5.86 14.41 -6.48
CA ILE A 332 6.17 14.56 -5.04
C ILE A 332 6.01 16.03 -4.62
N ALA A 333 6.52 16.97 -5.42
CA ALA A 333 6.42 18.41 -5.12
C ALA A 333 4.95 18.89 -5.08
N VAL A 334 4.12 18.45 -6.04
CA VAL A 334 2.68 18.78 -6.05
C VAL A 334 1.97 18.19 -4.84
N CYS A 335 2.24 16.91 -4.50
CA CYS A 335 1.65 16.28 -3.31
C CYS A 335 2.08 16.99 -2.01
N THR A 336 3.34 17.45 -1.94
CA THR A 336 3.84 18.22 -0.79
C THR A 336 3.15 19.57 -0.67
N LEU A 337 2.97 20.27 -1.79
CA LEU A 337 2.23 21.53 -1.82
C LEU A 337 0.76 21.34 -1.38
N LEU A 338 0.09 20.31 -1.90
CA LEU A 338 -1.28 19.98 -1.50
C LEU A 338 -1.37 19.61 -0.02
N PHE A 339 -0.41 18.86 0.50
CA PHE A 339 -0.31 18.55 1.94
C PHE A 339 -0.27 19.84 2.79
N LEU A 340 0.54 20.81 2.39
CA LEU A 340 0.65 22.09 3.11
C LEU A 340 -0.64 22.94 2.99
N LEU A 341 -1.28 22.94 1.81
CA LEU A 341 -2.50 23.71 1.56
C LEU A 341 -3.74 23.16 2.28
N LEU A 342 -3.85 21.84 2.40
CA LEU A 342 -5.00 21.17 3.05
C LEU A 342 -5.10 21.51 4.54
N ASN A 343 -4.01 21.87 5.18
CA ASN A 343 -3.94 22.28 6.60
C ASN A 343 -4.67 21.33 7.58
N SER A 344 -4.79 20.04 7.22
CA SER A 344 -5.49 19.04 8.00
C SER A 344 -4.53 18.23 8.87
N ALA A 345 -5.04 17.65 9.96
CA ALA A 345 -4.26 16.76 10.80
C ALA A 345 -3.70 15.58 9.99
N PRO A 346 -2.41 15.24 10.09
CA PRO A 346 -1.78 14.17 9.34
C PRO A 346 -2.53 12.83 9.46
N GLN A 347 -3.03 12.50 10.64
CA GLN A 347 -3.77 11.27 10.89
C GLN A 347 -5.08 11.20 10.10
N LYS A 348 -5.83 12.32 9.98
CA LYS A 348 -7.04 12.41 9.14
C LYS A 348 -6.72 12.16 7.66
N LEU A 349 -5.62 12.72 7.16
CA LEU A 349 -5.18 12.52 5.76
C LEU A 349 -4.86 11.06 5.45
N LEU A 350 -4.26 10.34 6.40
CA LEU A 350 -3.93 8.92 6.27
C LEU A 350 -5.20 8.02 6.26
N ILE A 351 -6.19 8.33 7.07
CA ILE A 351 -7.48 7.63 7.08
C ILE A 351 -8.23 7.91 5.77
N PHE A 352 -8.31 9.18 5.38
CA PHE A 352 -8.96 9.59 4.12
C PHE A 352 -8.33 8.92 2.90
N ALA A 353 -7.01 8.78 2.86
CA ALA A 353 -6.32 8.12 1.75
C ALA A 353 -6.76 6.67 1.58
N GLY A 354 -6.90 5.91 2.66
CA GLY A 354 -7.44 4.54 2.62
C GLY A 354 -8.89 4.52 2.15
N ALA A 355 -9.76 5.30 2.78
CA ALA A 355 -11.18 5.34 2.43
C ALA A 355 -11.42 5.73 0.97
N PHE A 356 -10.73 6.76 0.47
CA PHE A 356 -10.82 7.20 -0.93
C PHE A 356 -10.40 6.11 -1.92
N ASN A 357 -9.28 5.43 -1.65
CA ASN A 357 -8.80 4.36 -2.50
C ASN A 357 -9.67 3.08 -2.41
N GLY A 358 -10.30 2.83 -1.26
CA GLY A 358 -11.28 1.76 -1.11
C GLY A 358 -12.54 1.96 -1.97
N ILE A 359 -13.00 3.20 -2.15
CA ILE A 359 -14.14 3.50 -3.04
C ILE A 359 -13.77 3.37 -4.53
N ILE A 360 -12.52 3.66 -4.90
CA ILE A 360 -12.06 3.55 -6.29
C ILE A 360 -11.84 2.09 -6.69
N LEU A 361 -11.42 1.25 -5.76
CA LEU A 361 -11.00 -0.14 -6.02
C LEU A 361 -12.04 -0.99 -6.75
N PRO A 362 -13.34 -1.00 -6.36
CA PRO A 362 -14.34 -1.83 -7.04
C PRO A 362 -14.50 -1.51 -8.53
N ILE A 363 -14.27 -0.27 -8.95
CA ILE A 363 -14.34 0.13 -10.37
C ILE A 363 -13.24 -0.58 -11.18
N ALA A 364 -12.02 -0.54 -10.68
CA ALA A 364 -10.87 -1.19 -11.32
C ALA A 364 -11.01 -2.73 -11.26
N PHE A 365 -11.51 -3.26 -10.14
CA PHE A 365 -11.72 -4.68 -9.95
C PHE A 365 -12.86 -5.23 -10.85
N ALA A 366 -13.92 -4.45 -11.08
CA ALA A 366 -15.00 -4.80 -12.01
C ALA A 366 -14.46 -5.03 -13.44
N MET A 367 -13.54 -4.19 -13.92
CA MET A 367 -12.87 -4.41 -15.21
C MET A 367 -12.11 -5.74 -15.24
N VAL A 368 -11.36 -6.04 -14.19
CA VAL A 368 -10.59 -7.30 -14.08
C VAL A 368 -11.54 -8.51 -14.11
N MET A 369 -12.64 -8.46 -13.36
CA MET A 369 -13.65 -9.52 -13.35
C MET A 369 -14.34 -9.65 -14.71
N TRP A 370 -14.62 -8.55 -15.40
CA TRP A 370 -15.15 -8.59 -16.76
C TRP A 370 -14.22 -9.36 -17.71
N VAL A 371 -12.92 -9.11 -17.66
CA VAL A 371 -11.92 -9.85 -18.44
C VAL A 371 -11.94 -11.33 -18.09
N ALA A 372 -11.96 -11.68 -16.80
CA ALA A 372 -12.01 -13.06 -16.34
C ALA A 372 -13.25 -13.82 -16.87
N TYR A 373 -14.39 -13.14 -17.01
CA TYR A 373 -15.63 -13.74 -17.51
C TYR A 373 -15.72 -13.79 -19.05
N ARG A 374 -15.34 -12.70 -19.75
CA ARG A 374 -15.68 -12.47 -21.15
C ARG A 374 -14.50 -12.49 -22.10
N ARG A 375 -13.30 -12.22 -21.63
CA ARG A 375 -12.10 -12.08 -22.47
C ARG A 375 -11.08 -13.17 -22.19
N ARG A 376 -11.55 -14.42 -22.25
CA ARG A 376 -10.68 -15.60 -22.06
C ARG A 376 -9.60 -15.71 -23.12
N ASP A 377 -9.82 -15.13 -24.30
CA ASP A 377 -8.84 -14.95 -25.37
C ASP A 377 -7.55 -14.27 -24.89
N LEU A 378 -7.65 -13.36 -23.93
CA LEU A 378 -6.50 -12.65 -23.33
C LEU A 378 -5.77 -13.48 -22.26
N LEU A 379 -6.39 -14.58 -21.78
CA LEU A 379 -5.86 -15.41 -20.70
C LEU A 379 -5.22 -16.72 -21.21
N GLY A 380 -5.03 -16.84 -22.51
CA GLY A 380 -4.49 -18.04 -23.16
C GLY A 380 -5.39 -19.26 -22.97
N ASP A 381 -4.83 -20.46 -23.18
CA ASP A 381 -5.57 -21.74 -23.06
C ASP A 381 -5.86 -22.16 -21.62
N SER A 382 -5.48 -21.35 -20.63
CA SER A 382 -5.68 -21.70 -19.22
C SER A 382 -7.16 -21.52 -18.82
N LYS A 383 -7.78 -22.61 -18.33
CA LYS A 383 -9.12 -22.55 -17.76
C LYS A 383 -9.10 -21.68 -16.51
N TYR A 384 -9.93 -20.64 -16.49
CA TYR A 384 -10.11 -19.82 -15.29
C TYR A 384 -10.94 -20.61 -14.27
N PRO A 385 -10.47 -20.80 -13.02
CA PRO A 385 -11.17 -21.62 -12.03
C PRO A 385 -12.52 -20.99 -11.64
N THR A 386 -13.59 -21.78 -11.67
CA THR A 386 -14.94 -21.30 -11.33
C THR A 386 -15.01 -20.78 -9.90
N TRP A 387 -14.36 -21.44 -8.95
CA TRP A 387 -14.32 -20.98 -7.56
C TRP A 387 -13.73 -19.58 -7.42
N LEU A 388 -12.72 -19.25 -8.24
CA LEU A 388 -12.06 -17.95 -8.21
C LEU A 388 -12.97 -16.86 -8.84
N LEU A 389 -13.75 -17.20 -9.86
CA LEU A 389 -14.79 -16.31 -10.40
C LEU A 389 -15.87 -16.02 -9.37
N VAL A 390 -16.34 -17.05 -8.66
CA VAL A 390 -17.35 -16.89 -7.61
C VAL A 390 -16.80 -16.03 -6.48
N LEU A 391 -15.62 -16.36 -5.98
CA LEU A 391 -14.96 -15.61 -4.90
C LEU A 391 -14.74 -14.14 -5.30
N GLY A 392 -14.24 -13.89 -6.52
CA GLY A 392 -14.05 -12.54 -7.03
C GLY A 392 -15.35 -11.76 -7.20
N THR A 393 -16.42 -12.43 -7.64
CA THR A 393 -17.75 -11.79 -7.77
C THR A 393 -18.33 -11.42 -6.41
N LEU A 394 -18.21 -12.32 -5.42
CA LEU A 394 -18.67 -12.04 -4.06
C LEU A 394 -17.89 -10.86 -3.45
N ALA A 395 -16.56 -10.85 -3.63
CA ALA A 395 -15.72 -9.73 -3.19
C ALA A 395 -16.12 -8.42 -3.88
N LEU A 396 -16.37 -8.44 -5.20
CA LEU A 396 -16.77 -7.25 -5.94
C LEU A 396 -18.12 -6.70 -5.47
N LEU A 397 -19.11 -7.57 -5.26
CA LEU A 397 -20.43 -7.16 -4.77
C LEU A 397 -20.33 -6.59 -3.34
N LEU A 398 -19.53 -7.23 -2.49
CA LEU A 398 -19.27 -6.77 -1.15
C LEU A 398 -18.58 -5.40 -1.16
N GLU A 399 -17.55 -5.20 -2.00
CA GLU A 399 -16.84 -3.93 -2.16
C GLU A 399 -17.79 -2.79 -2.57
N PHE A 400 -18.69 -3.02 -3.54
CA PHE A 400 -19.69 -2.01 -3.89
C PHE A 400 -20.63 -1.71 -2.73
N TYR A 401 -21.08 -2.73 -2.01
CA TYR A 401 -21.98 -2.57 -0.88
C TYR A 401 -21.33 -1.77 0.27
N ILE A 402 -20.15 -2.20 0.72
CA ILE A 402 -19.45 -1.52 1.83
C ILE A 402 -18.97 -0.12 1.41
N GLY A 403 -18.48 0.04 0.17
CA GLY A 403 -18.05 1.33 -0.36
C GLY A 403 -19.19 2.36 -0.41
N PHE A 404 -20.40 1.93 -0.84
CA PHE A 404 -21.58 2.79 -0.81
C PHE A 404 -21.94 3.22 0.61
N ASN A 405 -21.97 2.28 1.56
CA ASN A 405 -22.30 2.57 2.95
C ASN A 405 -21.21 3.40 3.67
N SER A 406 -19.97 3.38 3.18
CA SER A 406 -18.84 4.12 3.75
C SER A 406 -18.85 5.61 3.39
N PHE A 407 -19.64 6.03 2.40
CA PHE A 407 -19.63 7.41 1.92
C PHE A 407 -19.99 8.42 3.02
N SER A 408 -20.93 8.08 3.88
CA SER A 408 -21.31 8.92 5.04
C SER A 408 -20.16 9.07 6.04
N GLY A 409 -19.33 8.03 6.24
CA GLY A 409 -18.16 8.06 7.12
C GLY A 409 -17.08 9.00 6.59
N ILE A 410 -16.86 9.03 5.27
CA ILE A 410 -15.94 9.99 4.64
C ILE A 410 -16.40 11.42 4.86
N MET A 411 -17.67 11.70 4.69
CA MET A 411 -18.21 13.05 4.92
C MET A 411 -18.04 13.49 6.36
N LYS A 412 -18.27 12.59 7.34
CA LYS A 412 -18.07 12.87 8.76
C LYS A 412 -16.61 13.12 9.14
N LEU A 413 -15.64 12.58 8.39
CA LEU A 413 -14.23 12.82 8.64
C LEU A 413 -13.84 14.30 8.47
N TRP A 414 -14.60 15.06 7.66
CA TRP A 414 -14.36 16.48 7.36
C TRP A 414 -15.36 17.42 8.03
N ALA A 415 -16.41 16.90 8.62
CA ALA A 415 -17.36 17.67 9.43
C ALA A 415 -16.81 17.94 10.84
#